data_439d53ed311ad9ca4eb3bd020a496ab2
#
_entry.id   439d53ed311ad9ca4eb3bd020a496ab2
#
_cell.length_a   1.000
_cell.length_b   1.000
_cell.length_c   1.000
_cell.angle_alpha   90.00
_cell.angle_beta   90.00
_cell.angle_gamma   90.00
#
_symmetry.space_group_name_H-M   'P 1'
#
loop_
_entity.id
_entity.type
_entity.pdbx_description
1 polymer ?
#
loop_
_entity_poly.entity_id
_entity_poly.type
_entity_poly.pdbx_seq_one_letter_code
_entity_poly.pdbx_strand_id
1 'polypeptide(L)'
;MKTTQKLTNLGIATAAALCLVSVTGQAAEAGTLHKGWNYAIDSFNDGTNTHTVGANSEYEFYGMAVQEDADNLYFAFNTNLGLDGATSGSAWDKNIGWGDLFLNFSGNDFLTAQANGDLFGINFAENNDSNVGLGLYSGVTAKSVARANSGYENLNSHQNRVENLGGTASMGDLAQSDPYLKQTGNWTILNSINSGTRIGDVNLFEDVSELGLDFGHFGATGDYTFAIGVGKSLLPEGDFIANIFAECGNDGMALAGDIASVPEPTATIGLALLGLTLFGSKRRRLHQ
;
A
#
# COMPACT_ATOMS: atom_id res chain seq x y z
N MET A 1 47.20 54.92 -36.89
CA MET A 1 46.13 53.96 -37.06
C MET A 1 46.27 52.88 -35.98
N LYS A 2 45.43 52.93 -34.94
CA LYS A 2 45.43 51.94 -33.85
C LYS A 2 44.26 50.97 -34.09
N THR A 3 44.57 49.71 -34.33
CA THR A 3 43.59 48.65 -34.52
C THR A 3 43.39 47.96 -33.17
N THR A 4 42.20 48.10 -32.65
CA THR A 4 41.78 47.44 -31.37
C THR A 4 41.18 46.09 -31.72
N GLN A 5 41.78 45.00 -31.27
CA GLN A 5 41.20 43.65 -31.31
C GLN A 5 40.27 43.44 -30.09
N LYS A 6 39.02 43.11 -30.36
CA LYS A 6 38.05 42.65 -29.35
C LYS A 6 38.21 41.13 -29.14
N LEU A 7 38.53 40.74 -27.95
CA LEU A 7 38.44 39.36 -27.48
C LEU A 7 36.96 39.01 -27.20
N THR A 8 36.43 38.06 -27.96
CA THR A 8 35.17 37.43 -27.68
C THR A 8 35.39 36.25 -26.77
N ASN A 9 34.84 36.32 -25.54
CA ASN A 9 34.80 35.21 -24.62
C ASN A 9 33.77 34.18 -25.11
N LEU A 10 34.25 33.00 -25.49
CA LEU A 10 33.44 31.84 -25.83
C LEU A 10 33.19 31.08 -24.54
N GLY A 11 31.99 31.23 -23.98
CA GLY A 11 31.53 30.43 -22.82
C GLY A 11 31.18 29.00 -23.27
N ILE A 12 31.94 28.04 -22.78
CA ILE A 12 31.65 26.62 -22.98
C ILE A 12 30.54 26.25 -21.95
N ALA A 13 29.32 26.10 -22.46
CA ALA A 13 28.22 25.51 -21.70
C ALA A 13 28.37 23.98 -21.75
N THR A 14 28.83 23.38 -20.65
CA THR A 14 28.82 21.92 -20.49
C THR A 14 27.41 21.48 -20.17
N ALA A 15 26.68 20.99 -21.17
CA ALA A 15 25.41 20.31 -20.96
C ALA A 15 25.69 18.91 -20.41
N ALA A 16 25.46 18.70 -19.12
CA ALA A 16 25.42 17.37 -18.52
C ALA A 16 24.12 16.71 -18.97
N ALA A 17 24.21 15.82 -19.96
CA ALA A 17 23.08 14.94 -20.32
C ALA A 17 22.96 13.88 -19.21
N LEU A 18 21.99 14.03 -18.32
CA LEU A 18 21.52 12.92 -17.47
C LEU A 18 20.81 11.92 -18.39
N CYS A 19 21.46 10.80 -18.69
CA CYS A 19 20.79 9.63 -19.20
C CYS A 19 19.96 9.02 -18.07
N LEU A 20 18.67 9.36 -18.04
CA LEU A 20 17.68 8.57 -17.30
C LEU A 20 17.57 7.22 -18.03
N VAL A 21 18.20 6.20 -17.46
CA VAL A 21 17.92 4.81 -17.81
C VAL A 21 16.54 4.52 -17.21
N SER A 22 15.49 4.66 -18.01
CA SER A 22 14.18 4.14 -17.64
C SER A 22 14.27 2.62 -17.65
N VAL A 23 14.44 2.04 -16.47
CA VAL A 23 14.12 0.65 -16.23
C VAL A 23 12.60 0.59 -16.35
N THR A 24 12.09 0.03 -17.44
CA THR A 24 10.67 -0.24 -17.63
C THR A 24 10.27 -1.49 -16.84
N GLY A 25 10.35 -1.41 -15.50
CA GLY A 25 9.42 -2.13 -14.67
C GLY A 25 8.13 -1.30 -14.68
N GLN A 26 6.97 -1.91 -14.89
CA GLN A 26 5.71 -1.22 -14.63
C GLN A 26 5.73 -0.85 -13.14
N ALA A 27 6.01 0.42 -12.85
CA ALA A 27 5.82 0.94 -11.51
C ALA A 27 4.31 0.90 -11.23
N ALA A 28 3.92 0.37 -10.07
CA ALA A 28 2.59 0.60 -9.53
C ALA A 28 2.33 2.11 -9.62
N GLU A 29 1.16 2.52 -10.09
CA GLU A 29 0.81 3.94 -10.06
C GLU A 29 0.74 4.34 -8.59
N ALA A 30 1.54 5.32 -8.19
CA ALA A 30 1.49 5.84 -6.82
C ALA A 30 0.08 6.38 -6.56
N GLY A 31 -0.51 6.03 -5.43
CA GLY A 31 -1.83 6.50 -5.02
C GLY A 31 -1.94 8.02 -4.99
N THR A 32 -3.15 8.52 -4.87
CA THR A 32 -3.42 9.96 -4.92
C THR A 32 -3.38 10.58 -3.53
N LEU A 33 -2.44 11.53 -3.31
CA LEU A 33 -2.32 12.25 -2.05
C LEU A 33 -3.47 13.26 -1.89
N HIS A 34 -4.27 13.12 -0.82
CA HIS A 34 -5.34 14.05 -0.44
C HIS A 34 -5.44 14.17 1.08
N LYS A 35 -5.45 15.40 1.61
CA LYS A 35 -5.54 15.69 3.06
C LYS A 35 -4.51 14.93 3.93
N GLY A 36 -3.33 14.65 3.38
CA GLY A 36 -2.26 13.93 4.08
C GLY A 36 -2.34 12.41 4.02
N TRP A 37 -3.39 11.85 3.44
CA TRP A 37 -3.54 10.43 3.16
C TRP A 37 -3.19 10.13 1.69
N ASN A 38 -2.52 9.03 1.44
CA ASN A 38 -2.31 8.48 0.11
C ASN A 38 -3.38 7.43 -0.18
N TYR A 39 -4.21 7.64 -1.21
CA TYR A 39 -5.38 6.82 -1.55
C TYR A 39 -5.12 5.96 -2.77
N ALA A 40 -5.36 4.66 -2.65
CA ALA A 40 -5.60 3.74 -3.76
C ALA A 40 -7.12 3.54 -3.89
N ILE A 41 -7.67 3.91 -5.04
CA ILE A 41 -9.10 3.76 -5.31
C ILE A 41 -9.29 2.54 -6.20
N ASP A 42 -10.19 1.67 -5.79
CA ASP A 42 -10.52 0.47 -6.53
C ASP A 42 -11.69 0.70 -7.50
N SER A 43 -12.02 -0.27 -8.30
CA SER A 43 -13.25 -0.28 -9.10
C SER A 43 -14.47 -0.27 -8.16
N PHE A 44 -15.52 0.42 -8.54
CA PHE A 44 -16.78 0.41 -7.75
C PHE A 44 -17.77 -0.63 -8.27
N ASN A 45 -17.30 -1.56 -9.09
CA ASN A 45 -18.14 -2.58 -9.71
C ASN A 45 -17.40 -3.91 -9.97
N ASP A 46 -16.56 -4.36 -9.03
CA ASP A 46 -15.84 -5.64 -9.10
C ASP A 46 -15.95 -6.53 -7.86
N GLY A 47 -16.37 -6.03 -6.72
CA GLY A 47 -16.78 -6.88 -5.63
C GLY A 47 -18.00 -7.73 -6.04
N THR A 48 -17.88 -9.06 -5.93
CA THR A 48 -18.92 -9.97 -6.42
C THR A 48 -19.64 -10.69 -5.29
N ASN A 49 -20.95 -10.87 -5.42
CA ASN A 49 -21.72 -11.78 -4.56
C ASN A 49 -22.75 -12.54 -5.41
N THR A 50 -22.59 -13.85 -5.56
CA THR A 50 -23.44 -14.77 -6.31
C THR A 50 -23.80 -14.29 -7.73
N HIS A 51 -24.76 -13.38 -7.88
CA HIS A 51 -25.24 -12.82 -9.15
C HIS A 51 -25.14 -11.30 -9.24
N THR A 52 -24.58 -10.65 -8.22
CA THR A 52 -24.39 -9.21 -8.15
C THR A 52 -22.93 -8.85 -8.28
N VAL A 53 -22.67 -7.62 -8.72
CA VAL A 53 -21.35 -7.01 -8.80
C VAL A 53 -21.48 -5.54 -8.41
N GLY A 54 -20.44 -5.00 -7.78
CA GLY A 54 -20.38 -3.59 -7.40
C GLY A 54 -21.20 -3.25 -6.16
N ALA A 55 -21.78 -2.07 -6.13
CA ALA A 55 -22.44 -1.49 -4.95
C ALA A 55 -23.53 -2.36 -4.29
N ASN A 56 -24.05 -3.37 -4.99
CA ASN A 56 -25.01 -4.33 -4.44
C ASN A 56 -24.33 -5.59 -3.87
N SER A 57 -23.02 -5.66 -3.92
CA SER A 57 -22.22 -6.72 -3.29
C SER A 57 -21.79 -6.30 -1.90
N GLU A 58 -21.99 -7.14 -0.92
CA GLU A 58 -21.46 -6.95 0.43
C GLU A 58 -19.94 -7.11 0.52
N TYR A 59 -19.30 -7.56 -0.57
CA TYR A 59 -17.84 -7.72 -0.66
C TYR A 59 -17.18 -6.61 -1.49
N GLU A 60 -17.88 -5.55 -1.86
CA GLU A 60 -17.31 -4.44 -2.63
C GLU A 60 -16.32 -3.62 -1.79
N PHE A 61 -15.09 -3.51 -2.28
CA PHE A 61 -14.05 -2.64 -1.76
C PHE A 61 -13.95 -1.39 -2.63
N TYR A 62 -14.03 -0.20 -2.04
CA TYR A 62 -13.99 1.06 -2.78
C TYR A 62 -12.62 1.71 -2.76
N GLY A 63 -11.84 1.46 -1.71
CA GLY A 63 -10.52 2.04 -1.62
C GLY A 63 -9.83 1.76 -0.29
N MET A 64 -8.51 1.89 -0.35
CA MET A 64 -7.60 1.85 0.79
C MET A 64 -6.80 3.15 0.83
N ALA A 65 -6.47 3.62 2.02
CA ALA A 65 -5.61 4.79 2.19
C ALA A 65 -4.53 4.51 3.23
N VAL A 66 -3.38 5.15 3.08
CA VAL A 66 -2.28 5.06 4.03
C VAL A 66 -1.82 6.45 4.46
N GLN A 67 -1.48 6.59 5.74
CA GLN A 67 -0.87 7.78 6.33
C GLN A 67 0.09 7.36 7.44
N GLU A 68 1.15 8.14 7.64
CA GLU A 68 2.05 7.96 8.78
C GLU A 68 2.05 9.20 9.68
N ASP A 69 2.30 8.98 10.97
CA ASP A 69 2.72 10.03 11.91
C ASP A 69 4.14 9.74 12.45
N ALA A 70 4.51 10.34 13.56
CA ALA A 70 5.83 10.13 14.16
C ALA A 70 6.05 8.66 14.60
N ASP A 71 5.00 7.98 15.07
CA ASP A 71 5.09 6.71 15.78
C ASP A 71 4.40 5.56 15.03
N ASN A 72 3.41 5.85 14.18
CA ASN A 72 2.52 4.86 13.61
C ASN A 72 2.41 4.99 12.09
N LEU A 73 2.11 3.85 11.45
CA LEU A 73 1.59 3.72 10.10
C LEU A 73 0.12 3.31 10.19
N TYR A 74 -0.75 4.08 9.54
CA TYR A 74 -2.20 3.84 9.51
C TYR A 74 -2.64 3.41 8.14
N PHE A 75 -3.55 2.42 8.08
CA PHE A 75 -4.28 2.02 6.88
C PHE A 75 -5.77 2.22 7.13
N ALA A 76 -6.47 2.82 6.19
CA ALA A 76 -7.90 3.01 6.24
C ALA A 76 -8.57 2.34 5.04
N PHE A 77 -9.79 1.87 5.23
CA PHE A 77 -10.56 1.12 4.23
C PHE A 77 -11.95 1.74 4.10
N ASN A 78 -12.45 1.84 2.85
CA ASN A 78 -13.85 2.13 2.56
C ASN A 78 -14.44 0.98 1.73
N THR A 79 -15.53 0.36 2.23
CA THR A 79 -16.00 -0.95 1.77
C THR A 79 -17.46 -1.21 2.17
N ASN A 80 -18.11 -2.18 1.52
CA ASN A 80 -19.40 -2.73 1.97
C ASN A 80 -19.23 -3.87 2.98
N LEU A 81 -18.01 -4.42 3.15
CA LEU A 81 -17.75 -5.48 4.11
C LEU A 81 -17.46 -4.89 5.50
N GLY A 82 -18.30 -5.18 6.48
CA GLY A 82 -18.05 -4.79 7.87
C GLY A 82 -16.87 -5.55 8.50
N LEU A 83 -16.35 -5.04 9.62
CA LEU A 83 -15.26 -5.70 10.36
C LEU A 83 -15.61 -7.11 10.83
N ASP A 84 -16.86 -7.33 11.20
CA ASP A 84 -17.35 -8.65 11.64
C ASP A 84 -17.54 -9.62 10.46
N GLY A 85 -17.29 -9.19 9.23
CA GLY A 85 -17.57 -9.97 8.03
C GLY A 85 -19.05 -10.06 7.71
N ALA A 86 -19.39 -10.96 6.81
CA ALA A 86 -20.74 -11.23 6.34
C ALA A 86 -21.15 -12.69 6.64
N THR A 87 -22.38 -12.89 7.13
CA THR A 87 -22.90 -14.25 7.36
C THR A 87 -23.12 -14.95 6.04
N SER A 88 -22.50 -16.12 5.84
CA SER A 88 -22.62 -16.93 4.65
C SER A 88 -22.91 -18.40 4.96
N GLY A 89 -24.05 -18.89 4.49
CA GLY A 89 -24.38 -20.31 4.63
C GLY A 89 -23.42 -21.25 3.90
N SER A 90 -22.65 -20.74 2.97
CA SER A 90 -21.71 -21.50 2.12
C SER A 90 -20.29 -21.53 2.66
N ALA A 91 -19.93 -20.61 3.54
CA ALA A 91 -18.64 -20.62 4.23
C ALA A 91 -18.57 -21.75 5.27
N TRP A 92 -17.40 -22.28 5.51
CA TRP A 92 -17.16 -23.37 6.44
C TRP A 92 -17.58 -23.02 7.88
N ASP A 93 -17.21 -21.87 8.36
CA ASP A 93 -17.51 -21.34 9.70
C ASP A 93 -18.77 -20.46 9.75
N LYS A 94 -19.46 -20.27 8.58
CA LYS A 94 -20.65 -19.43 8.39
C LYS A 94 -20.37 -17.92 8.38
N ASN A 95 -19.12 -17.52 8.30
CA ASN A 95 -18.69 -16.16 8.15
C ASN A 95 -17.80 -16.01 6.89
N ILE A 96 -17.81 -14.88 6.22
CA ILE A 96 -16.84 -14.46 5.24
C ILE A 96 -16.35 -13.10 5.69
N GLY A 97 -15.14 -13.07 6.18
CA GLY A 97 -14.52 -11.89 6.75
C GLY A 97 -13.43 -11.28 5.87
N TRP A 98 -12.60 -10.53 6.53
CA TRP A 98 -11.41 -9.93 5.97
C TRP A 98 -10.28 -10.96 5.92
N GLY A 99 -9.54 -10.97 4.81
CA GLY A 99 -8.22 -11.55 4.82
C GLY A 99 -7.23 -10.67 5.58
N ASP A 100 -5.98 -11.10 5.66
CA ASP A 100 -4.93 -10.31 6.28
C ASP A 100 -4.38 -9.24 5.32
N LEU A 101 -3.96 -8.10 5.86
CA LEU A 101 -3.23 -7.09 5.10
C LEU A 101 -1.74 -7.49 5.03
N PHE A 102 -1.24 -7.73 3.82
CA PHE A 102 0.17 -8.02 3.59
C PHE A 102 0.94 -6.76 3.17
N LEU A 103 2.18 -6.62 3.66
CA LEU A 103 3.07 -5.51 3.33
C LEU A 103 4.39 -6.07 2.81
N ASN A 104 4.84 -5.57 1.66
CA ASN A 104 6.08 -6.00 1.01
C ASN A 104 6.97 -4.81 0.68
N PHE A 105 8.09 -4.68 1.39
CA PHE A 105 9.10 -3.64 1.23
C PHE A 105 10.28 -4.08 0.33
N SER A 106 10.29 -5.32 -0.14
CA SER A 106 11.46 -5.89 -0.82
C SER A 106 11.60 -5.49 -2.28
N GLY A 107 10.56 -4.92 -2.89
CA GLY A 107 10.51 -4.65 -4.33
C GLY A 107 10.41 -5.90 -5.21
N ASN A 108 10.33 -7.10 -4.62
CA ASN A 108 10.11 -8.36 -5.31
C ASN A 108 8.61 -8.66 -5.43
N ASP A 109 8.25 -9.66 -6.25
CA ASP A 109 6.90 -10.21 -6.23
C ASP A 109 6.57 -10.87 -4.88
N PHE A 110 5.28 -11.07 -4.63
CA PHE A 110 4.78 -11.58 -3.35
C PHE A 110 5.37 -12.94 -2.95
N LEU A 111 5.47 -13.90 -3.87
CA LEU A 111 6.03 -15.23 -3.56
C LEU A 111 7.52 -15.18 -3.28
N THR A 112 8.25 -14.37 -4.03
CA THR A 112 9.69 -14.15 -3.81
C THR A 112 9.93 -13.51 -2.45
N ALA A 113 9.15 -12.46 -2.10
CA ALA A 113 9.22 -11.82 -0.78
C ALA A 113 8.92 -12.81 0.35
N GLN A 114 7.84 -13.61 0.19
CA GLN A 114 7.51 -14.67 1.14
C GLN A 114 8.63 -15.70 1.30
N ALA A 115 9.21 -16.18 0.20
CA ALA A 115 10.27 -17.19 0.22
C ALA A 115 11.55 -16.68 0.90
N ASN A 116 11.82 -15.38 0.78
CA ASN A 116 12.96 -14.72 1.40
C ASN A 116 12.73 -14.37 2.89
N GLY A 117 11.48 -14.40 3.37
CA GLY A 117 11.11 -13.95 4.71
C GLY A 117 10.95 -12.42 4.82
N ASP A 118 10.80 -11.73 3.69
CA ASP A 118 10.70 -10.27 3.61
C ASP A 118 9.25 -9.77 3.70
N LEU A 119 8.26 -10.68 3.74
CA LEU A 119 6.85 -10.34 3.80
C LEU A 119 6.41 -10.07 5.24
N PHE A 120 5.68 -8.97 5.44
CA PHE A 120 4.97 -8.64 6.67
C PHE A 120 3.48 -8.91 6.50
N GLY A 121 2.76 -9.04 7.63
CA GLY A 121 1.32 -9.20 7.61
C GLY A 121 0.66 -8.67 8.85
N ILE A 122 -0.56 -8.15 8.72
CA ILE A 122 -1.36 -7.61 9.81
C ILE A 122 -2.67 -8.38 9.85
N ASN A 123 -2.89 -9.13 10.93
CA ASN A 123 -4.21 -9.65 11.26
C ASN A 123 -4.91 -8.64 12.18
N PHE A 124 -6.03 -8.08 11.72
CA PHE A 124 -6.78 -7.03 12.42
C PHE A 124 -8.25 -7.38 12.67
N ALA A 125 -8.77 -8.46 12.06
CA ALA A 125 -10.15 -8.89 12.20
C ALA A 125 -10.23 -10.18 13.04
N GLU A 126 -11.03 -10.16 14.11
CA GLU A 126 -11.13 -11.30 15.05
C GLU A 126 -11.71 -12.56 14.41
N ASN A 127 -12.58 -12.39 13.41
CA ASN A 127 -13.31 -13.48 12.75
C ASN A 127 -12.67 -13.92 11.43
N ASN A 128 -11.36 -13.69 11.24
CA ASN A 128 -10.70 -14.15 10.04
C ASN A 128 -10.10 -15.57 10.16
N ASP A 129 -9.90 -16.22 9.03
CA ASP A 129 -9.39 -17.59 8.92
C ASP A 129 -7.86 -17.71 9.04
N SER A 130 -7.18 -16.72 9.63
CA SER A 130 -5.76 -16.76 9.90
C SER A 130 -5.37 -17.86 10.88
N ASN A 131 -4.14 -18.40 10.72
CA ASN A 131 -3.55 -19.29 11.71
C ASN A 131 -2.90 -18.54 12.88
N VAL A 132 -2.99 -17.21 12.90
CA VAL A 132 -2.39 -16.33 13.91
C VAL A 132 -3.44 -15.40 14.51
N GLY A 133 -3.22 -14.91 15.72
CA GLY A 133 -4.10 -13.93 16.36
C GLY A 133 -3.87 -12.51 15.86
N LEU A 134 -4.62 -11.54 16.40
CA LEU A 134 -4.46 -10.13 16.06
C LEU A 134 -3.03 -9.63 16.29
N GLY A 135 -2.52 -8.82 15.38
CA GLY A 135 -1.21 -8.21 15.51
C GLY A 135 -0.47 -8.02 14.18
N LEU A 136 0.72 -7.43 14.29
CA LEU A 136 1.70 -7.26 13.22
C LEU A 136 2.72 -8.41 13.27
N TYR A 137 3.01 -8.99 12.12
CA TYR A 137 3.90 -10.14 11.95
C TYR A 137 4.96 -9.86 10.90
N SER A 138 6.18 -10.41 11.11
CA SER A 138 7.28 -10.44 10.12
C SER A 138 7.59 -11.86 9.67
N GLY A 139 8.23 -12.00 8.52
CA GLY A 139 8.59 -13.28 7.93
C GLY A 139 7.38 -14.18 7.72
N VAL A 140 6.26 -13.60 7.26
CA VAL A 140 5.00 -14.32 7.12
C VAL A 140 5.01 -15.24 5.92
N THR A 141 4.34 -16.39 6.06
CA THR A 141 3.88 -17.21 4.95
C THR A 141 2.38 -17.08 4.84
N ALA A 142 1.86 -16.99 3.62
CA ALA A 142 0.44 -16.85 3.35
C ALA A 142 -0.19 -18.16 2.86
N LYS A 143 -1.48 -18.31 3.06
CA LYS A 143 -2.33 -19.38 2.56
C LYS A 143 -3.56 -18.80 1.88
N SER A 144 -4.23 -19.61 1.04
CA SER A 144 -5.55 -19.30 0.53
C SER A 144 -6.62 -19.91 1.44
N VAL A 145 -7.62 -19.12 1.81
CA VAL A 145 -8.83 -19.59 2.49
C VAL A 145 -10.07 -19.42 1.61
N ALA A 146 -9.91 -18.93 0.39
CA ALA A 146 -11.01 -18.61 -0.52
C ALA A 146 -11.95 -19.80 -0.80
N ARG A 147 -11.40 -21.02 -0.90
CA ARG A 147 -12.21 -22.22 -1.10
C ARG A 147 -13.08 -22.57 0.11
N ALA A 148 -12.55 -22.41 1.32
CA ALA A 148 -13.32 -22.62 2.55
C ALA A 148 -14.48 -21.63 2.66
N ASN A 149 -14.31 -20.45 2.07
CA ASN A 149 -15.28 -19.36 2.00
C ASN A 149 -16.12 -19.35 0.72
N SER A 150 -16.13 -20.46 -0.03
CA SER A 150 -16.93 -20.64 -1.25
C SER A 150 -16.70 -19.58 -2.33
N GLY A 151 -15.50 -19.04 -2.38
CA GLY A 151 -15.14 -17.95 -3.26
C GLY A 151 -14.15 -18.33 -4.38
N TYR A 152 -13.36 -17.35 -4.85
CA TYR A 152 -12.45 -17.51 -5.98
C TYR A 152 -11.04 -17.82 -5.48
N GLU A 153 -10.53 -19.00 -5.85
CA GLU A 153 -9.17 -19.42 -5.48
C GLU A 153 -8.07 -18.68 -6.29
N ASN A 154 -8.46 -17.98 -7.36
CA ASN A 154 -7.50 -17.26 -8.21
C ASN A 154 -8.11 -16.02 -8.86
N LEU A 155 -7.23 -15.04 -9.13
CA LEU A 155 -7.61 -13.74 -9.71
C LEU A 155 -8.29 -13.86 -11.07
N ASN A 156 -7.83 -14.76 -11.93
CA ASN A 156 -8.44 -14.92 -13.25
C ASN A 156 -9.92 -15.35 -13.15
N SER A 157 -10.24 -16.23 -12.19
CA SER A 157 -11.63 -16.66 -12.00
C SER A 157 -12.50 -15.53 -11.48
N HIS A 158 -11.98 -14.71 -10.57
CA HIS A 158 -12.66 -13.50 -10.10
C HIS A 158 -12.87 -12.51 -11.25
N GLN A 159 -11.82 -12.12 -11.96
CA GLN A 159 -11.88 -11.18 -13.10
C GLN A 159 -12.89 -11.62 -14.16
N ASN A 160 -12.83 -12.89 -14.59
CA ASN A 160 -13.79 -13.44 -15.54
C ASN A 160 -15.23 -13.35 -15.02
N ARG A 161 -15.44 -13.53 -13.71
CA ARG A 161 -16.79 -13.40 -13.13
C ARG A 161 -17.26 -11.96 -13.13
N VAL A 162 -16.43 -11.02 -12.73
CA VAL A 162 -16.69 -9.58 -12.78
C VAL A 162 -17.11 -9.15 -14.18
N GLU A 163 -16.32 -9.50 -15.19
CA GLU A 163 -16.60 -9.18 -16.60
C GLU A 163 -17.91 -9.80 -17.07
N ASN A 164 -18.20 -11.07 -16.73
CA ASN A 164 -19.43 -11.74 -17.07
C ASN A 164 -20.68 -11.10 -16.42
N LEU A 165 -20.51 -10.41 -15.32
CA LEU A 165 -21.57 -9.64 -14.65
C LEU A 165 -21.65 -8.18 -15.14
N GLY A 166 -20.77 -7.78 -16.07
CA GLY A 166 -20.71 -6.42 -16.64
C GLY A 166 -19.93 -5.42 -15.79
N GLY A 167 -19.13 -5.89 -14.83
CA GLY A 167 -18.21 -5.09 -14.04
C GLY A 167 -16.87 -4.91 -14.73
N THR A 168 -15.98 -4.19 -14.05
CA THR A 168 -14.60 -3.94 -14.48
C THR A 168 -13.68 -4.21 -13.33
N ALA A 169 -12.97 -5.32 -13.34
CA ALA A 169 -12.08 -5.68 -12.26
C ALA A 169 -10.85 -4.74 -12.19
N SER A 170 -10.44 -4.41 -11.00
CA SER A 170 -9.28 -3.59 -10.67
C SER A 170 -8.47 -4.22 -9.52
N MET A 171 -7.39 -3.61 -9.15
CA MET A 171 -6.55 -3.98 -8.01
C MET A 171 -5.98 -2.70 -7.37
N GLY A 172 -6.77 -1.64 -7.31
CA GLY A 172 -6.31 -0.35 -6.79
C GLY A 172 -5.13 0.20 -7.60
N ASP A 173 -3.99 0.42 -6.95
CA ASP A 173 -2.77 0.97 -7.58
C ASP A 173 -2.03 -0.05 -8.47
N LEU A 174 -2.35 -1.33 -8.41
CA LEU A 174 -1.73 -2.35 -9.26
C LEU A 174 -2.55 -2.60 -10.52
N ALA A 175 -1.89 -2.58 -11.68
CA ALA A 175 -2.54 -3.02 -12.90
C ALA A 175 -2.94 -4.50 -12.78
N GLN A 176 -4.08 -4.88 -13.38
CA GLN A 176 -4.52 -6.29 -13.40
C GLN A 176 -3.46 -7.26 -13.94
N SER A 177 -2.59 -6.78 -14.85
CA SER A 177 -1.48 -7.56 -15.42
C SER A 177 -0.22 -7.52 -14.57
N ASP A 178 -0.22 -6.82 -13.43
CA ASP A 178 0.96 -6.64 -12.60
C ASP A 178 1.49 -8.00 -12.14
N PRO A 179 2.81 -8.28 -12.29
CA PRO A 179 3.38 -9.55 -11.90
C PRO A 179 3.39 -9.78 -10.38
N TYR A 180 3.20 -8.75 -9.58
CA TYR A 180 3.28 -8.83 -8.12
C TYR A 180 2.35 -9.89 -7.52
N LEU A 181 1.09 -9.93 -7.95
CA LEU A 181 0.08 -10.89 -7.50
C LEU A 181 0.01 -12.15 -8.36
N LYS A 182 0.84 -12.27 -9.40
CA LYS A 182 0.96 -13.48 -10.24
C LYS A 182 1.73 -14.59 -9.52
N GLN A 183 1.11 -15.20 -8.55
CA GLN A 183 1.77 -16.04 -7.58
C GLN A 183 2.02 -17.47 -8.02
N THR A 184 1.41 -17.91 -9.08
CA THR A 184 1.62 -19.21 -9.74
C THR A 184 1.03 -19.12 -11.13
N GLY A 185 1.18 -20.12 -11.98
CA GLY A 185 0.53 -20.14 -13.29
C GLY A 185 -0.99 -19.96 -13.27
N ASN A 186 -1.63 -20.00 -12.11
CA ASN A 186 -3.07 -19.82 -11.90
C ASN A 186 -3.45 -18.57 -11.09
N TRP A 187 -2.49 -17.71 -10.70
CA TRP A 187 -2.73 -16.49 -9.91
C TRP A 187 -3.55 -16.75 -8.65
N THR A 188 -3.12 -17.73 -7.86
CA THR A 188 -3.79 -18.10 -6.61
C THR A 188 -3.85 -16.92 -5.65
N ILE A 189 -5.04 -16.61 -5.14
CA ILE A 189 -5.25 -15.61 -4.09
C ILE A 189 -4.72 -16.17 -2.77
N LEU A 190 -3.69 -15.54 -2.22
CA LEU A 190 -3.16 -15.79 -0.89
C LEU A 190 -3.63 -14.65 0.02
N ASN A 191 -4.61 -14.92 0.86
CA ASN A 191 -5.36 -13.89 1.57
C ASN A 191 -5.36 -14.05 3.09
N SER A 192 -4.62 -15.02 3.63
CA SER A 192 -4.60 -15.26 5.08
C SER A 192 -3.20 -15.66 5.53
N ILE A 193 -2.76 -15.20 6.70
CA ILE A 193 -1.47 -15.57 7.28
C ILE A 193 -1.52 -17.04 7.72
N ASN A 194 -0.58 -17.83 7.19
CA ASN A 194 -0.38 -19.21 7.60
C ASN A 194 0.57 -19.31 8.81
N SER A 195 1.64 -18.52 8.81
CA SER A 195 2.61 -18.43 9.90
C SER A 195 3.40 -17.12 9.83
N GLY A 196 4.00 -16.72 10.94
CA GLY A 196 4.85 -15.54 11.04
C GLY A 196 5.32 -15.32 12.47
N THR A 197 6.27 -14.42 12.67
CA THR A 197 6.72 -13.99 13.99
C THR A 197 5.97 -12.72 14.38
N ARG A 198 5.19 -12.76 15.46
CA ARG A 198 4.49 -11.57 15.98
C ARG A 198 5.53 -10.56 16.49
N ILE A 199 5.46 -9.33 16.01
CA ILE A 199 6.41 -8.26 16.33
C ILE A 199 5.74 -7.03 16.95
N GLY A 200 4.40 -6.92 16.88
CA GLY A 200 3.68 -5.80 17.45
C GLY A 200 2.18 -6.01 17.56
N ASP A 201 1.53 -5.01 18.15
CA ASP A 201 0.08 -4.92 18.25
C ASP A 201 -0.48 -4.20 17.02
N VAL A 202 -1.78 -4.39 16.78
CA VAL A 202 -2.58 -3.61 15.85
C VAL A 202 -3.64 -2.86 16.66
N ASN A 203 -3.82 -1.57 16.35
CA ASN A 203 -4.88 -0.74 16.90
C ASN A 203 -5.99 -0.59 15.88
N LEU A 204 -7.23 -0.78 16.27
CA LEU A 204 -8.41 -0.64 15.43
C LEU A 204 -9.14 0.67 15.75
N PHE A 205 -9.57 1.39 14.69
CA PHE A 205 -10.31 2.65 14.75
C PHE A 205 -11.61 2.51 13.93
N GLU A 206 -12.71 2.22 14.61
CA GLU A 206 -14.04 2.19 13.98
C GLU A 206 -14.63 3.59 13.80
N ASP A 207 -14.31 4.52 14.71
CA ASP A 207 -14.59 5.94 14.55
C ASP A 207 -13.36 6.63 13.93
N VAL A 208 -13.51 7.01 12.67
CA VAL A 208 -12.45 7.66 11.87
C VAL A 208 -12.68 9.16 11.68
N SER A 209 -13.65 9.75 12.38
CA SER A 209 -14.05 11.15 12.21
C SER A 209 -12.92 12.16 12.43
N GLU A 210 -12.01 11.84 13.35
CA GLU A 210 -10.85 12.68 13.69
C GLU A 210 -9.63 12.44 12.80
N LEU A 211 -9.65 11.42 11.93
CA LEU A 211 -8.50 11.05 11.09
C LEU A 211 -8.40 11.88 9.79
N GLY A 212 -9.41 12.71 9.49
CA GLY A 212 -9.42 13.57 8.30
C GLY A 212 -9.56 12.83 6.98
N LEU A 213 -10.01 11.57 7.01
CA LEU A 213 -10.28 10.75 5.83
C LEU A 213 -11.36 11.37 4.94
N ASP A 214 -11.23 11.21 3.62
CA ASP A 214 -12.15 11.76 2.64
C ASP A 214 -12.28 10.86 1.39
N PHE A 215 -12.69 9.62 1.58
CA PHE A 215 -12.98 8.70 0.48
C PHE A 215 -14.07 9.23 -0.47
N GLY A 216 -15.01 10.02 0.08
CA GLY A 216 -16.07 10.66 -0.71
C GLY A 216 -15.56 11.64 -1.77
N HIS A 217 -14.36 12.23 -1.60
CA HIS A 217 -13.69 13.05 -2.61
C HIS A 217 -13.47 12.29 -3.91
N PHE A 218 -13.22 10.98 -3.82
CA PHE A 218 -12.99 10.09 -4.95
C PHE A 218 -14.25 9.36 -5.42
N GLY A 219 -15.40 9.63 -4.80
CA GLY A 219 -16.66 8.96 -5.12
C GLY A 219 -16.83 7.59 -4.45
N ALA A 220 -15.92 7.19 -3.59
CA ALA A 220 -16.06 5.96 -2.81
C ALA A 220 -17.14 6.12 -1.74
N THR A 221 -18.12 5.21 -1.74
CA THR A 221 -19.35 5.32 -0.93
C THR A 221 -19.70 4.00 -0.24
N GLY A 222 -18.68 3.24 0.18
CA GLY A 222 -18.88 2.01 0.93
C GLY A 222 -19.62 2.25 2.25
N ASP A 223 -20.37 1.25 2.69
CA ASP A 223 -21.19 1.29 3.90
C ASP A 223 -20.37 1.47 5.18
N TYR A 224 -19.11 1.04 5.15
CA TYR A 224 -18.18 1.09 6.28
C TYR A 224 -16.91 1.85 5.91
N THR A 225 -16.42 2.62 6.89
CA THR A 225 -15.08 3.20 6.86
C THR A 225 -14.44 2.98 8.24
N PHE A 226 -13.28 2.34 8.27
CA PHE A 226 -12.51 2.11 9.48
C PHE A 226 -11.01 2.22 9.18
N ALA A 227 -10.19 2.29 10.21
CA ALA A 227 -8.74 2.31 10.06
C ALA A 227 -8.06 1.37 11.06
N ILE A 228 -6.85 0.97 10.73
CA ILE A 228 -5.94 0.25 11.62
C ILE A 228 -4.63 1.01 11.73
N GLY A 229 -3.92 0.85 12.86
CA GLY A 229 -2.61 1.46 13.08
C GLY A 229 -1.63 0.46 13.67
N VAL A 230 -0.39 0.50 13.20
CA VAL A 230 0.73 -0.31 13.71
C VAL A 230 1.93 0.58 13.99
N GLY A 231 2.80 0.15 14.92
CA GLY A 231 4.02 0.90 15.24
C GLY A 231 4.96 0.97 14.03
N LYS A 232 5.21 2.18 13.52
CA LYS A 232 6.03 2.43 12.34
C LYS A 232 7.47 1.91 12.50
N SER A 233 8.06 2.03 13.68
CA SER A 233 9.41 1.57 14.00
C SER A 233 9.62 0.05 13.89
N LEU A 234 8.55 -0.72 13.73
CA LEU A 234 8.57 -2.18 13.56
C LEU A 234 8.65 -2.59 12.08
N LEU A 235 8.53 -1.62 11.17
CA LEU A 235 8.53 -1.81 9.71
C LEU A 235 9.79 -1.20 9.09
N PRO A 236 10.24 -1.72 7.93
CA PRO A 236 11.29 -1.08 7.15
C PRO A 236 10.86 0.31 6.65
N GLU A 237 11.83 1.22 6.46
CA GLU A 237 11.63 2.47 5.73
C GLU A 237 11.66 2.22 4.21
N GLY A 238 11.04 3.11 3.44
CA GLY A 238 11.01 3.11 1.99
C GLY A 238 9.70 2.61 1.39
N ASP A 239 9.72 2.39 0.07
CA ASP A 239 8.56 2.00 -0.72
C ASP A 239 8.05 0.61 -0.34
N PHE A 240 6.72 0.46 -0.35
CA PHE A 240 6.08 -0.83 -0.14
C PHE A 240 4.82 -1.01 -0.99
N ILE A 241 4.43 -2.26 -1.19
CA ILE A 241 3.10 -2.63 -1.67
C ILE A 241 2.33 -3.24 -0.50
N ALA A 242 1.14 -2.69 -0.23
CA ALA A 242 0.14 -3.28 0.65
C ALA A 242 -0.93 -3.96 -0.20
N ASN A 243 -1.36 -5.17 0.16
CA ASN A 243 -2.49 -5.82 -0.52
C ASN A 243 -3.38 -6.58 0.47
N ILE A 244 -4.67 -6.61 0.15
CA ILE A 244 -5.70 -7.28 0.95
C ILE A 244 -6.78 -7.85 0.04
N PHE A 245 -7.42 -8.92 0.49
CA PHE A 245 -8.59 -9.53 -0.15
C PHE A 245 -9.65 -9.84 0.90
N ALA A 246 -10.90 -9.92 0.51
CA ALA A 246 -11.88 -10.64 1.30
C ALA A 246 -11.49 -12.14 1.39
N GLU A 247 -11.88 -12.84 2.44
CA GLU A 247 -11.54 -14.27 2.61
C GLU A 247 -12.03 -15.15 1.45
N CYS A 248 -13.16 -14.81 0.86
CA CYS A 248 -13.66 -15.48 -0.32
C CYS A 248 -12.94 -15.10 -1.62
N GLY A 249 -12.07 -14.07 -1.61
CA GLY A 249 -11.46 -13.55 -2.84
C GLY A 249 -12.48 -12.98 -3.83
N ASN A 250 -13.63 -12.55 -3.34
CA ASN A 250 -14.70 -11.95 -4.14
C ASN A 250 -14.40 -10.48 -4.46
N ASP A 251 -13.42 -9.93 -3.78
CA ASP A 251 -12.80 -8.64 -4.04
C ASP A 251 -11.43 -8.56 -3.36
N GLY A 252 -10.61 -7.60 -3.79
CA GLY A 252 -9.32 -7.30 -3.19
C GLY A 252 -8.64 -6.14 -3.88
N MET A 253 -7.76 -5.48 -3.16
CA MET A 253 -7.07 -4.30 -3.64
C MET A 253 -5.61 -4.25 -3.18
N ALA A 254 -4.84 -3.39 -3.81
CA ALA A 254 -3.47 -3.08 -3.43
C ALA A 254 -3.22 -1.57 -3.45
N LEU A 255 -2.28 -1.15 -2.63
CA LEU A 255 -1.83 0.23 -2.50
C LEU A 255 -0.30 0.26 -2.56
N ALA A 256 0.25 1.20 -3.32
CA ALA A 256 1.66 1.54 -3.30
C ALA A 256 1.88 2.70 -2.30
N GLY A 257 2.70 2.46 -1.29
CA GLY A 257 3.00 3.42 -0.22
C GLY A 257 4.48 3.59 0.01
N ASP A 258 4.82 4.54 0.87
CA ASP A 258 6.19 4.85 1.29
C ASP A 258 6.19 5.16 2.79
N ILE A 259 7.20 4.67 3.51
CA ILE A 259 7.51 5.10 4.87
C ILE A 259 8.72 6.03 4.80
N ALA A 260 8.52 7.31 5.11
CA ALA A 260 9.59 8.30 5.05
C ALA A 260 10.72 7.96 6.00
N SER A 261 11.96 8.05 5.50
CA SER A 261 13.14 7.93 6.32
C SER A 261 13.25 9.11 7.29
N VAL A 262 13.44 8.83 8.58
CA VAL A 262 13.74 9.87 9.56
C VAL A 262 15.17 10.37 9.31
N PRO A 263 15.40 11.65 8.96
CA PRO A 263 16.75 12.16 8.78
C PRO A 263 17.57 11.94 10.05
N GLU A 264 18.69 11.24 9.94
CA GLU A 264 19.60 10.99 11.05
C GLU A 264 19.97 12.33 11.74
N PRO A 265 19.94 12.40 13.09
CA PRO A 265 20.27 13.63 13.84
C PRO A 265 21.64 14.21 13.49
N THR A 266 22.57 13.38 13.00
CA THR A 266 23.90 13.75 12.53
C THR A 266 23.90 14.67 11.32
N ALA A 267 22.93 14.52 10.39
CA ALA A 267 22.82 15.39 9.22
C ALA A 267 22.37 16.81 9.61
N THR A 268 21.44 16.93 10.54
CA THR A 268 20.98 18.24 11.07
C THR A 268 22.05 18.94 11.91
N ILE A 269 22.82 18.21 12.71
CA ILE A 269 23.96 18.76 13.48
C ILE A 269 25.08 19.18 12.53
N GLY A 270 25.37 18.41 11.48
CA GLY A 270 26.37 18.75 10.46
C GLY A 270 26.03 20.04 9.70
N LEU A 271 24.78 20.21 9.29
CA LEU A 271 24.28 21.41 8.63
C LEU A 271 24.30 22.65 9.56
N ALA A 272 23.93 22.48 10.83
CA ALA A 272 24.00 23.56 11.82
C ALA A 272 25.45 23.99 12.09
N LEU A 273 26.39 23.05 12.20
CA LEU A 273 27.82 23.34 12.38
C LEU A 273 28.42 24.00 11.12
N LEU A 274 28.07 23.57 9.92
CA LEU A 274 28.49 24.22 8.66
C LEU A 274 27.92 25.65 8.55
N GLY A 275 26.65 25.85 8.93
CA GLY A 275 26.06 27.20 9.01
C GLY A 275 26.80 28.14 9.95
N LEU A 276 27.13 27.67 11.16
CA LEU A 276 27.85 28.47 12.15
C LEU A 276 29.29 28.81 11.70
N THR A 277 29.98 27.91 11.01
CA THR A 277 31.34 28.18 10.48
C THR A 277 31.32 29.18 9.33
N LEU A 278 30.32 29.14 8.47
CA LEU A 278 30.15 30.09 7.34
C LEU A 278 29.77 31.50 7.83
N PHE A 279 28.93 31.62 8.86
CA PHE A 279 28.57 32.91 9.45
C PHE A 279 29.67 33.47 10.34
N GLY A 280 30.41 32.61 11.05
CA GLY A 280 31.56 33.02 11.87
C GLY A 280 32.73 33.57 11.05
N SER A 281 33.00 33.04 9.86
CA SER A 281 34.07 33.49 8.98
C SER A 281 33.80 34.85 8.33
N LYS A 282 32.53 35.22 8.08
CA LYS A 282 32.14 36.53 7.53
C LYS A 282 32.32 37.67 8.53
N ARG A 283 32.15 37.43 9.83
CA ARG A 283 32.35 38.47 10.86
C ARG A 283 33.82 38.86 11.09
N ARG A 284 34.79 38.00 10.83
CA ARG A 284 36.23 38.30 10.98
C ARG A 284 36.83 39.17 9.87
N ARG A 285 36.14 39.35 8.72
CA ARG A 285 36.61 40.18 7.59
C ARG A 285 36.11 41.63 7.63
N LEU A 286 35.32 42.00 8.63
CA LEU A 286 34.80 43.38 8.78
C LEU A 286 35.55 44.22 9.87
N HIS A 287 36.64 43.70 10.44
CA HIS A 287 37.46 44.37 11.46
C HIS A 287 38.96 44.35 11.11
N GLN A 288 39.33 44.42 9.80
CA GLN A 288 40.68 44.80 9.36
C GLN A 288 40.62 45.98 8.41
#